data_499751062c129124d4a23c926e900ebf
#
_entry.id   499751062c129124d4a23c926e900ebf
#
_cell.length_a   1.000
_cell.length_b   1.000
_cell.length_c   1.000
_cell.angle_alpha   90.00
_cell.angle_beta   90.00
_cell.angle_gamma   90.00
#
_symmetry.space_group_name_H-M   'P 1'
#
loop_
_entity.id
_entity.type
_entity.pdbx_description
1 polymer ?
#
loop_
_entity_poly.entity_id
_entity_poly.type
_entity_poly.pdbx_seq_one_letter_code
_entity_poly.pdbx_strand_id
1 'polypeptide(L)'
;SSTVKVSMATHGKFLPDTTGHNIIAEIKGSVFPDEIITVGGHLDSWDVNEGAHDDGAGVVHTIEVMRAMLAVGYQPKRTIRFVLFANEENGLRGGSAYAAAAKDKKEKHIFALESDEGGFTPRGFSFTASPEKVAAAKRWLPLLKPYGTDSMDDIGGGSDISPLNRQLQVPLCGFMPDPQRYFDLHHARSDVFENVNKRELLLGAVNIAGIIYLVDTYGF
;
A
#
# COMPACT_ATOMS: atom_id res chain seq x y z
N SER A 1 18.99 -44.80 4.55
CA SER A 1 18.85 -43.35 4.69
C SER A 1 20.15 -42.81 5.28
N SER A 2 20.83 -41.93 4.55
CA SER A 2 21.99 -41.20 5.04
C SER A 2 21.54 -39.95 5.81
N THR A 3 22.01 -39.78 7.05
CA THR A 3 21.77 -38.57 7.85
C THR A 3 22.85 -37.57 7.49
N VAL A 4 22.44 -36.39 6.97
CA VAL A 4 23.34 -35.27 6.78
C VAL A 4 23.31 -34.40 8.04
N LYS A 5 24.48 -34.14 8.62
CA LYS A 5 24.63 -33.18 9.73
C LYS A 5 25.20 -31.89 9.18
N VAL A 6 24.51 -30.79 9.48
CA VAL A 6 24.96 -29.45 9.11
C VAL A 6 25.22 -28.65 10.39
N SER A 7 26.34 -27.93 10.41
CA SER A 7 26.65 -26.94 11.48
C SER A 7 26.74 -25.58 10.85
N MET A 8 26.07 -24.60 11.43
CA MET A 8 26.10 -23.23 10.98
C MET A 8 26.39 -22.29 12.18
N ALA A 9 27.29 -21.36 12.01
CA ALA A 9 27.57 -20.30 12.98
C ALA A 9 27.30 -18.94 12.30
N THR A 10 26.55 -18.09 12.98
CA THR A 10 26.27 -16.72 12.51
C THR A 10 26.82 -15.73 13.55
N HIS A 11 27.33 -14.59 13.06
CA HIS A 11 27.95 -13.56 13.89
C HIS A 11 27.24 -12.20 13.72
N GLY A 12 25.91 -12.23 13.54
CA GLY A 12 25.10 -11.01 13.45
C GLY A 12 25.13 -10.19 14.77
N LYS A 13 25.04 -8.89 14.65
CA LYS A 13 24.96 -7.95 15.78
C LYS A 13 23.87 -6.93 15.50
N PHE A 14 22.95 -6.78 16.46
CA PHE A 14 22.00 -5.66 16.44
C PHE A 14 22.77 -4.36 16.80
N LEU A 15 22.57 -3.34 15.98
CA LEU A 15 23.04 -1.99 16.24
C LEU A 15 21.97 -1.20 17.03
N PRO A 16 22.33 -0.10 17.69
CA PRO A 16 21.33 0.79 18.29
C PRO A 16 20.34 1.31 17.25
N ASP A 17 19.08 1.46 17.68
CA ASP A 17 18.04 2.07 16.84
C ASP A 17 18.44 3.49 16.41
N THR A 18 18.02 3.86 15.21
CA THR A 18 18.15 5.23 14.69
C THR A 18 16.79 5.80 14.36
N THR A 19 16.70 7.12 14.16
CA THR A 19 15.45 7.78 13.82
C THR A 19 15.20 7.69 12.33
N GLY A 20 14.03 7.16 11.95
CA GLY A 20 13.47 7.23 10.62
C GLY A 20 12.26 8.16 10.56
N HIS A 21 11.78 8.49 9.36
CA HIS A 21 10.65 9.37 9.15
C HIS A 21 9.72 8.82 8.06
N ASN A 22 8.42 8.82 8.33
CA ASN A 22 7.42 8.69 7.28
C ASN A 22 7.36 10.00 6.47
N ILE A 23 7.14 9.89 5.16
CA ILE A 23 6.89 11.05 4.31
C ILE A 23 5.40 11.17 4.09
N ILE A 24 4.84 12.36 4.30
CA ILE A 24 3.40 12.59 4.21
C ILE A 24 3.13 13.78 3.30
N ALA A 25 2.21 13.59 2.33
CA ALA A 25 1.67 14.64 1.50
C ALA A 25 0.14 14.56 1.48
N GLU A 26 -0.55 15.67 1.19
CA GLU A 26 -2.02 15.72 1.18
C GLU A 26 -2.55 16.52 0.00
N ILE A 27 -3.69 16.04 -0.55
CA ILE A 27 -4.61 16.88 -1.31
C ILE A 27 -5.81 17.11 -0.40
N LYS A 28 -5.98 18.36 0.04
CA LYS A 28 -7.00 18.73 1.03
C LYS A 28 -8.41 18.59 0.46
N GLY A 29 -9.29 17.99 1.24
CA GLY A 29 -10.70 17.83 0.89
C GLY A 29 -11.48 19.14 0.88
N SER A 30 -12.42 19.26 -0.06
CA SER A 30 -13.22 20.48 -0.26
C SER A 30 -14.58 20.45 0.47
N VAL A 31 -15.08 19.25 0.81
CA VAL A 31 -16.41 19.07 1.44
C VAL A 31 -16.27 18.49 2.85
N PHE A 32 -15.45 17.46 3.00
CA PHE A 32 -15.20 16.76 4.26
C PHE A 32 -13.69 16.75 4.57
N PRO A 33 -13.07 17.93 4.82
CA PRO A 33 -11.62 18.05 4.96
C PRO A 33 -11.03 17.27 6.13
N ASP A 34 -11.83 16.92 7.12
CA ASP A 34 -11.41 16.17 8.31
C ASP A 34 -11.53 14.64 8.12
N GLU A 35 -12.20 14.19 7.06
CA GLU A 35 -12.21 12.77 6.68
C GLU A 35 -11.01 12.45 5.81
N ILE A 36 -10.21 11.45 6.21
CA ILE A 36 -8.94 11.13 5.59
C ILE A 36 -9.03 9.77 4.89
N ILE A 37 -8.63 9.76 3.62
CA ILE A 37 -8.35 8.56 2.84
C ILE A 37 -6.83 8.45 2.75
N THR A 38 -6.26 7.37 3.29
CA THR A 38 -4.81 7.13 3.28
C THR A 38 -4.45 6.21 2.11
N VAL A 39 -3.37 6.55 1.40
CA VAL A 39 -2.76 5.74 0.34
C VAL A 39 -1.28 5.64 0.63
N GLY A 40 -0.68 4.47 0.57
CA GLY A 40 0.73 4.33 0.90
C GLY A 40 1.42 3.07 0.39
N GLY A 41 2.70 3.03 0.65
CA GLY A 41 3.65 1.96 0.51
C GLY A 41 4.88 2.28 1.34
N HIS A 42 5.86 1.38 1.46
CA HIS A 42 7.02 1.62 2.32
C HIS A 42 8.30 2.02 1.57
N LEU A 43 9.18 2.73 2.28
CA LEU A 43 10.40 3.34 1.72
C LEU A 43 11.64 2.46 1.82
N ASP A 44 11.66 1.59 2.83
CA ASP A 44 12.79 0.72 3.08
C ASP A 44 12.69 -0.58 2.26
N SER A 45 13.79 -1.27 2.17
CA SER A 45 13.92 -2.58 1.51
C SER A 45 15.01 -3.37 2.18
N TRP A 46 15.12 -4.66 1.88
CA TRP A 46 16.24 -5.49 2.32
C TRP A 46 17.56 -5.03 1.68
N ASP A 47 18.63 -5.02 2.46
CA ASP A 47 19.96 -4.54 2.06
C ASP A 47 20.67 -5.38 0.97
N VAL A 48 20.08 -6.51 0.57
CA VAL A 48 20.60 -7.39 -0.47
C VAL A 48 20.14 -7.03 -1.88
N ASN A 49 19.14 -6.12 -2.00
CA ASN A 49 18.49 -5.75 -3.27
C ASN A 49 18.27 -4.22 -3.36
N GLU A 50 17.65 -3.78 -4.45
CA GLU A 50 17.24 -2.37 -4.65
C GLU A 50 15.81 -2.09 -4.19
N GLY A 51 15.01 -3.14 -3.91
CA GLY A 51 13.62 -3.00 -3.52
C GLY A 51 12.74 -2.39 -4.60
N ALA A 52 12.93 -2.78 -5.87
CA ALA A 52 12.21 -2.16 -6.97
C ALA A 52 10.73 -2.56 -7.02
N HIS A 53 10.41 -3.79 -6.62
CA HIS A 53 9.04 -4.26 -6.44
C HIS A 53 8.61 -4.21 -4.98
N ASP A 54 9.53 -4.43 -4.04
CA ASP A 54 9.31 -4.48 -2.62
C ASP A 54 10.14 -3.39 -1.89
N ASP A 55 9.64 -2.12 -1.71
CA ASP A 55 8.35 -1.64 -2.20
C ASP A 55 8.50 -0.35 -3.03
N GLY A 56 9.53 -0.27 -3.86
CA GLY A 56 9.69 0.83 -4.81
C GLY A 56 8.46 1.01 -5.73
N ALA A 57 7.79 -0.09 -6.06
CA ALA A 57 6.56 -0.06 -6.86
C ALA A 57 5.42 0.64 -6.13
N GLY A 58 5.16 0.34 -4.87
CA GLY A 58 4.12 0.99 -4.07
C GLY A 58 4.42 2.45 -3.77
N VAL A 59 5.70 2.79 -3.55
CA VAL A 59 6.15 4.19 -3.46
C VAL A 59 5.80 4.94 -4.74
N VAL A 60 6.13 4.38 -5.91
CA VAL A 60 5.84 5.00 -7.21
C VAL A 60 4.33 5.06 -7.47
N HIS A 61 3.57 4.02 -7.15
CA HIS A 61 2.11 4.05 -7.23
C HIS A 61 1.54 5.21 -6.41
N THR A 62 1.97 5.34 -5.17
CA THR A 62 1.51 6.39 -4.24
C THR A 62 1.79 7.80 -4.79
N ILE A 63 3.02 8.04 -5.27
CA ILE A 63 3.42 9.33 -5.86
C ILE A 63 2.67 9.59 -7.17
N GLU A 64 2.54 8.58 -8.04
CA GLU A 64 1.89 8.74 -9.34
C GLU A 64 0.40 9.00 -9.22
N VAL A 65 -0.30 8.37 -8.27
CA VAL A 65 -1.71 8.67 -7.96
C VAL A 65 -1.87 10.14 -7.58
N MET A 66 -1.02 10.65 -6.69
CA MET A 66 -1.04 12.08 -6.32
C MET A 66 -0.77 12.98 -7.53
N ARG A 67 0.29 12.68 -8.30
CA ARG A 67 0.67 13.45 -9.49
C ARG A 67 -0.45 13.47 -10.53
N ALA A 68 -1.08 12.34 -10.79
CA ALA A 68 -2.17 12.22 -11.76
C ALA A 68 -3.40 13.01 -11.32
N MET A 69 -3.80 12.92 -10.05
CA MET A 69 -4.93 13.70 -9.51
C MET A 69 -4.68 15.20 -9.62
N LEU A 70 -3.48 15.66 -9.29
CA LEU A 70 -3.11 17.08 -9.45
C LEU A 70 -3.10 17.50 -10.93
N ALA A 71 -2.58 16.67 -11.81
CA ALA A 71 -2.48 16.98 -13.24
C ALA A 71 -3.85 17.14 -13.92
N VAL A 72 -4.87 16.38 -13.49
CA VAL A 72 -6.23 16.53 -14.01
C VAL A 72 -7.06 17.56 -13.25
N GLY A 73 -6.48 18.26 -12.27
CA GLY A 73 -7.15 19.26 -11.46
C GLY A 73 -8.24 18.67 -10.55
N TYR A 74 -8.07 17.41 -10.11
CA TYR A 74 -9.06 16.76 -9.25
C TYR A 74 -9.19 17.50 -7.92
N GLN A 75 -10.44 17.81 -7.54
CA GLN A 75 -10.79 18.43 -6.27
C GLN A 75 -11.51 17.39 -5.40
N PRO A 76 -10.80 16.70 -4.48
CA PRO A 76 -11.41 15.67 -3.68
C PRO A 76 -12.43 16.25 -2.68
N LYS A 77 -13.43 15.46 -2.35
CA LYS A 77 -14.39 15.81 -1.29
C LYS A 77 -13.73 15.65 0.09
N ARG A 78 -12.92 14.62 0.26
CA ARG A 78 -12.19 14.24 1.47
C ARG A 78 -10.71 14.48 1.31
N THR A 79 -9.99 14.66 2.39
CA THR A 79 -8.52 14.75 2.31
C THR A 79 -7.94 13.41 1.90
N ILE A 80 -7.19 13.40 0.79
CA ILE A 80 -6.41 12.23 0.38
C ILE A 80 -5.00 12.44 0.89
N ARG A 81 -4.53 11.54 1.75
CA ARG A 81 -3.21 11.56 2.35
C ARG A 81 -2.36 10.45 1.77
N PHE A 82 -1.23 10.83 1.22
CA PHE A 82 -0.21 9.94 0.65
C PHE A 82 0.88 9.76 1.67
N VAL A 83 1.20 8.52 2.00
CA VAL A 83 2.17 8.18 3.05
C VAL A 83 3.19 7.20 2.50
N LEU A 84 4.47 7.55 2.65
CA LEU A 84 5.56 6.61 2.43
C LEU A 84 6.08 6.21 3.81
N PHE A 85 5.85 4.96 4.16
CA PHE A 85 6.15 4.43 5.48
C PHE A 85 7.62 4.07 5.62
N ALA A 86 8.17 4.20 6.81
CA ALA A 86 9.53 3.84 7.11
C ALA A 86 9.60 2.57 7.97
N ASN A 87 10.59 1.72 7.73
CA ASN A 87 10.89 0.54 8.53
C ASN A 87 9.73 -0.49 8.58
N GLU A 88 9.17 -0.81 7.42
CA GLU A 88 8.23 -1.92 7.27
C GLU A 88 8.94 -3.23 7.55
N GLU A 89 10.03 -3.50 6.81
CA GLU A 89 10.80 -4.74 6.75
C GLU A 89 11.32 -5.24 8.10
N ASN A 90 11.58 -4.31 9.02
CA ASN A 90 12.19 -4.61 10.31
C ASN A 90 11.31 -4.20 11.50
N GLY A 91 9.99 -4.32 11.36
CA GLY A 91 9.08 -4.25 12.49
C GLY A 91 7.93 -3.27 12.40
N LEU A 92 7.55 -2.80 11.20
CA LEU A 92 6.35 -1.96 10.95
C LEU A 92 6.33 -0.70 11.82
N ARG A 93 7.49 -0.09 12.08
CA ARG A 93 7.59 1.02 13.04
C ARG A 93 6.95 2.28 12.49
N GLY A 94 7.08 2.53 11.18
CA GLY A 94 6.48 3.67 10.50
C GLY A 94 4.96 3.63 10.54
N GLY A 95 4.35 2.52 10.15
CA GLY A 95 2.90 2.30 10.20
C GLY A 95 2.36 2.37 11.63
N SER A 96 3.07 1.78 12.58
CA SER A 96 2.70 1.83 14.00
C SER A 96 2.74 3.24 14.58
N ALA A 97 3.78 4.02 14.28
CA ALA A 97 3.91 5.40 14.71
C ALA A 97 2.86 6.31 14.06
N TYR A 98 2.56 6.07 12.77
CA TYR A 98 1.52 6.79 12.05
C TYR A 98 0.13 6.59 12.69
N ALA A 99 -0.24 5.33 12.97
CA ALA A 99 -1.52 5.03 13.60
C ALA A 99 -1.62 5.59 15.03
N ALA A 100 -0.53 5.54 15.80
CA ALA A 100 -0.49 6.14 17.14
C ALA A 100 -0.69 7.67 17.08
N ALA A 101 0.00 8.35 16.16
CA ALA A 101 -0.14 9.79 15.97
C ALA A 101 -1.56 10.17 15.49
N ALA A 102 -2.16 9.39 14.60
CA ALA A 102 -3.54 9.59 14.14
C ALA A 102 -4.53 9.47 15.30
N LYS A 103 -4.33 8.46 16.18
CA LYS A 103 -5.15 8.26 17.37
C LYS A 103 -5.03 9.42 18.37
N ASP A 104 -3.80 9.85 18.66
CA ASP A 104 -3.53 10.95 19.59
C ASP A 104 -4.14 12.28 19.11
N LYS A 105 -4.07 12.53 17.80
CA LYS A 105 -4.67 13.71 17.15
C LYS A 105 -6.18 13.57 16.93
N LYS A 106 -6.77 12.39 17.20
CA LYS A 106 -8.18 12.07 16.94
C LYS A 106 -8.55 12.26 15.48
N GLU A 107 -7.65 11.94 14.57
CA GLU A 107 -7.89 12.03 13.12
C GLU A 107 -8.96 11.03 12.67
N LYS A 108 -9.79 11.43 11.72
CA LYS A 108 -10.88 10.62 11.19
C LYS A 108 -10.47 9.95 9.88
N HIS A 109 -9.75 8.84 9.97
CA HIS A 109 -9.46 7.99 8.82
C HIS A 109 -10.68 7.15 8.47
N ILE A 110 -11.16 7.24 7.23
CA ILE A 110 -12.35 6.49 6.77
C ILE A 110 -11.98 5.31 5.88
N PHE A 111 -10.77 5.30 5.35
CA PHE A 111 -10.24 4.27 4.45
C PHE A 111 -8.73 4.34 4.39
N ALA A 112 -8.06 3.20 4.26
CA ALA A 112 -6.63 3.14 4.00
C ALA A 112 -6.33 2.08 2.93
N LEU A 113 -5.46 2.43 1.96
CA LEU A 113 -5.00 1.55 0.90
C LEU A 113 -3.48 1.47 0.92
N GLU A 114 -2.96 0.27 0.75
CA GLU A 114 -1.54 -0.01 0.59
C GLU A 114 -1.27 -0.78 -0.69
N SER A 115 -0.15 -0.48 -1.32
CA SER A 115 0.39 -1.21 -2.45
C SER A 115 1.77 -1.72 -2.05
N ASP A 116 1.89 -3.04 -1.86
CA ASP A 116 3.08 -3.71 -1.33
C ASP A 116 3.20 -5.16 -1.85
N GLU A 117 2.77 -5.40 -3.08
CA GLU A 117 2.89 -6.71 -3.74
C GLU A 117 3.53 -6.58 -5.14
N GLY A 118 4.31 -5.52 -5.33
CA GLY A 118 5.04 -5.24 -6.56
C GLY A 118 4.25 -4.50 -7.65
N GLY A 119 4.96 -4.13 -8.72
CA GLY A 119 4.45 -3.33 -9.84
C GLY A 119 4.02 -4.18 -11.05
N PHE A 120 3.39 -5.33 -10.82
CA PHE A 120 2.91 -6.23 -11.88
C PHE A 120 1.52 -5.85 -12.40
N THR A 121 1.06 -6.59 -13.42
CA THR A 121 -0.28 -6.38 -14.01
C THR A 121 -1.36 -6.41 -12.92
N PRO A 122 -2.25 -5.40 -12.83
CA PRO A 122 -3.35 -5.39 -11.88
C PRO A 122 -4.23 -6.63 -11.99
N ARG A 123 -4.68 -7.15 -10.85
CA ARG A 123 -5.67 -8.24 -10.75
C ARG A 123 -6.86 -7.87 -9.89
N GLY A 124 -6.65 -7.10 -8.83
CA GLY A 124 -7.75 -6.81 -7.92
C GLY A 124 -7.39 -5.94 -6.75
N PHE A 125 -8.29 -6.00 -5.79
CA PHE A 125 -8.14 -5.41 -4.47
C PHE A 125 -8.61 -6.39 -3.41
N SER A 126 -7.95 -6.40 -2.26
CA SER A 126 -8.35 -7.15 -1.08
C SER A 126 -8.79 -6.20 0.02
N PHE A 127 -9.73 -6.61 0.88
CA PHE A 127 -10.31 -5.72 1.89
C PHE A 127 -10.32 -6.37 3.27
N THR A 128 -10.04 -5.56 4.28
CA THR A 128 -10.42 -5.80 5.68
C THR A 128 -11.46 -4.75 6.05
N ALA A 129 -12.74 -5.13 5.89
CA ALA A 129 -13.89 -4.27 6.13
C ALA A 129 -15.14 -5.09 6.47
N SER A 130 -16.25 -4.43 6.81
CA SER A 130 -17.51 -5.15 7.01
C SER A 130 -18.02 -5.76 5.70
N PRO A 131 -18.78 -6.87 5.74
CA PRO A 131 -19.30 -7.51 4.53
C PRO A 131 -20.12 -6.56 3.65
N GLU A 132 -20.83 -5.61 4.23
CA GLU A 132 -21.65 -4.62 3.52
C GLU A 132 -20.77 -3.66 2.71
N LYS A 133 -19.63 -3.24 3.30
CA LYS A 133 -18.64 -2.37 2.64
C LYS A 133 -17.97 -3.09 1.47
N VAL A 134 -17.56 -4.33 1.67
CA VAL A 134 -16.96 -5.16 0.61
C VAL A 134 -17.97 -5.40 -0.51
N ALA A 135 -19.22 -5.72 -0.19
CA ALA A 135 -20.28 -5.86 -1.19
C ALA A 135 -20.55 -4.56 -1.94
N ALA A 136 -20.41 -3.40 -1.28
CA ALA A 136 -20.49 -2.09 -1.95
C ALA A 136 -19.33 -1.87 -2.92
N ALA A 137 -18.11 -2.19 -2.52
CA ALA A 137 -16.93 -2.10 -3.38
C ALA A 137 -17.02 -3.03 -4.61
N LYS A 138 -17.50 -4.26 -4.43
CA LYS A 138 -17.71 -5.23 -5.53
C LYS A 138 -18.60 -4.69 -6.66
N ARG A 139 -19.48 -3.73 -6.38
CA ARG A 139 -20.31 -3.06 -7.44
C ARG A 139 -19.48 -2.15 -8.34
N TRP A 140 -18.28 -1.74 -7.91
CA TRP A 140 -17.38 -0.92 -8.73
C TRP A 140 -16.50 -1.74 -9.69
N LEU A 141 -16.47 -3.07 -9.52
CA LEU A 141 -15.65 -3.96 -10.35
C LEU A 141 -15.84 -3.73 -11.87
N PRO A 142 -17.06 -3.56 -12.41
CA PRO A 142 -17.23 -3.30 -13.85
C PRO A 142 -16.55 -2.03 -14.35
N LEU A 143 -16.33 -1.03 -13.47
CA LEU A 143 -15.65 0.23 -13.81
C LEU A 143 -14.13 0.06 -13.89
N LEU A 144 -13.57 -0.84 -13.08
CA LEU A 144 -12.14 -1.09 -12.99
C LEU A 144 -11.67 -2.24 -13.91
N LYS A 145 -12.58 -3.12 -14.30
CA LYS A 145 -12.28 -4.28 -15.16
C LYS A 145 -11.56 -3.93 -16.47
N PRO A 146 -11.89 -2.84 -17.20
CA PRO A 146 -11.15 -2.45 -18.41
C PRO A 146 -9.66 -2.15 -18.16
N TYR A 147 -9.27 -1.92 -16.90
CA TYR A 147 -7.91 -1.60 -16.50
C TYR A 147 -7.17 -2.77 -15.82
N GLY A 148 -7.76 -3.98 -15.84
CA GLY A 148 -7.14 -5.22 -15.36
C GLY A 148 -7.63 -5.72 -14.00
N THR A 149 -8.51 -4.99 -13.31
CA THR A 149 -9.09 -5.46 -12.04
C THR A 149 -10.17 -6.50 -12.29
N ASP A 150 -9.92 -7.75 -11.91
CA ASP A 150 -10.83 -8.87 -12.09
C ASP A 150 -11.46 -9.36 -10.77
N SER A 151 -10.85 -9.05 -9.61
CA SER A 151 -11.35 -9.50 -8.31
C SER A 151 -11.40 -8.39 -7.26
N MET A 152 -12.23 -8.62 -6.25
CA MET A 152 -12.28 -7.87 -4.99
C MET A 152 -12.53 -8.87 -3.87
N ASP A 153 -11.50 -9.14 -3.07
CA ASP A 153 -11.47 -10.21 -2.10
C ASP A 153 -11.78 -9.72 -0.68
N ASP A 154 -12.33 -10.59 0.15
CA ASP A 154 -12.87 -10.25 1.48
C ASP A 154 -11.81 -10.33 2.59
N ILE A 155 -10.58 -10.72 2.25
CA ILE A 155 -9.47 -10.88 3.21
C ILE A 155 -8.24 -10.22 2.60
N GLY A 156 -7.70 -9.22 3.29
CA GLY A 156 -6.52 -8.52 2.84
C GLY A 156 -6.34 -7.17 3.51
N GLY A 157 -5.62 -6.29 2.87
CA GLY A 157 -5.17 -5.00 3.40
C GLY A 157 -3.69 -4.84 3.16
N GLY A 158 -2.96 -4.27 4.10
CA GLY A 158 -1.52 -4.10 4.03
C GLY A 158 -0.89 -4.04 5.41
N SER A 159 0.40 -4.30 5.46
CA SER A 159 1.17 -4.40 6.71
C SER A 159 1.25 -3.06 7.43
N ASP A 160 1.61 -1.99 6.72
CA ASP A 160 1.80 -0.66 7.29
C ASP A 160 0.50 0.03 7.70
N ILE A 161 -0.59 -0.27 7.01
CA ILE A 161 -1.91 0.27 7.35
C ILE A 161 -2.67 -0.57 8.38
N SER A 162 -2.24 -1.80 8.65
CA SER A 162 -2.90 -2.68 9.63
C SER A 162 -3.00 -2.07 11.04
N PRO A 163 -2.03 -1.25 11.52
CA PRO A 163 -2.19 -0.56 12.79
C PRO A 163 -3.36 0.43 12.85
N LEU A 164 -3.75 1.05 11.71
CA LEU A 164 -4.93 1.91 11.65
C LEU A 164 -6.22 1.12 11.91
N ASN A 165 -6.33 -0.08 11.34
CA ASN A 165 -7.47 -0.95 11.62
C ASN A 165 -7.49 -1.39 13.08
N ARG A 166 -6.35 -1.89 13.61
CA ARG A 166 -6.27 -2.36 15.00
C ARG A 166 -6.58 -1.28 16.04
N GLN A 167 -6.19 -0.03 15.80
CA GLN A 167 -6.30 1.06 16.77
C GLN A 167 -7.55 1.93 16.57
N LEU A 168 -8.01 2.10 15.33
CA LEU A 168 -9.04 3.06 14.95
C LEU A 168 -10.19 2.43 14.15
N GLN A 169 -10.16 1.12 13.91
CA GLN A 169 -11.17 0.37 13.13
C GLN A 169 -11.33 0.87 11.69
N VAL A 170 -10.26 1.42 11.12
CA VAL A 170 -10.25 1.91 9.74
C VAL A 170 -10.39 0.73 8.78
N PRO A 171 -11.28 0.77 7.79
CA PRO A 171 -11.33 -0.21 6.71
C PRO A 171 -10.04 -0.18 5.88
N LEU A 172 -9.50 -1.35 5.58
CA LEU A 172 -8.27 -1.49 4.81
C LEU A 172 -8.53 -2.05 3.42
N CYS A 173 -7.64 -1.69 2.50
CA CYS A 173 -7.59 -2.18 1.13
C CYS A 173 -6.14 -2.47 0.75
N GLY A 174 -5.87 -3.63 0.19
CA GLY A 174 -4.61 -3.98 -0.46
C GLY A 174 -4.76 -3.97 -1.97
N PHE A 175 -3.82 -3.38 -2.69
CA PHE A 175 -3.73 -3.53 -4.13
C PHE A 175 -3.14 -4.90 -4.46
N MET A 176 -3.80 -5.64 -5.35
CA MET A 176 -3.40 -7.00 -5.76
C MET A 176 -2.95 -7.00 -7.22
N PRO A 177 -1.66 -6.99 -7.52
CA PRO A 177 -1.14 -7.29 -8.85
C PRO A 177 -1.07 -8.79 -9.10
N ASP A 178 -0.57 -9.18 -10.28
CA ASP A 178 -0.33 -10.58 -10.64
C ASP A 178 0.73 -11.21 -9.71
N PRO A 179 0.38 -12.19 -8.89
CA PRO A 179 1.29 -12.72 -7.86
C PRO A 179 2.33 -13.70 -8.41
N GLN A 180 2.24 -14.13 -9.68
CA GLN A 180 3.03 -15.25 -10.20
C GLN A 180 4.54 -14.98 -10.19
N ARG A 181 4.96 -13.72 -10.33
CA ARG A 181 6.37 -13.32 -10.40
C ARG A 181 6.89 -12.71 -9.10
N TYR A 182 6.02 -12.33 -8.18
CA TYR A 182 6.41 -11.57 -6.99
C TYR A 182 7.46 -12.32 -6.16
N PHE A 183 7.21 -13.58 -5.83
CA PHE A 183 8.13 -14.38 -5.02
C PHE A 183 9.41 -14.84 -5.73
N ASP A 184 9.55 -14.62 -7.04
CA ASP A 184 10.82 -14.77 -7.75
C ASP A 184 11.78 -13.58 -7.49
N LEU A 185 11.24 -12.45 -7.02
CA LEU A 185 11.95 -11.19 -6.79
C LEU A 185 11.97 -10.76 -5.32
N HIS A 186 10.87 -10.99 -4.60
CA HIS A 186 10.67 -10.59 -3.20
C HIS A 186 11.83 -11.03 -2.31
N HIS A 187 12.46 -10.09 -1.63
CA HIS A 187 13.62 -10.25 -0.77
C HIS A 187 14.86 -10.90 -1.47
N ALA A 188 14.95 -10.80 -2.77
CA ALA A 188 16.04 -11.40 -3.56
C ALA A 188 16.85 -10.32 -4.30
N ARG A 189 18.10 -10.62 -4.62
CA ARG A 189 18.99 -9.73 -5.39
C ARG A 189 18.47 -9.39 -6.79
N SER A 190 17.48 -10.14 -7.27
CA SER A 190 16.80 -9.91 -8.55
C SER A 190 15.71 -8.82 -8.47
N ASP A 191 15.39 -8.30 -7.28
CA ASP A 191 14.46 -7.17 -7.14
C ASP A 191 15.16 -5.86 -7.44
N VAL A 192 15.31 -5.61 -8.74
CA VAL A 192 16.03 -4.47 -9.33
C VAL A 192 15.17 -3.75 -10.35
N PHE A 193 15.51 -2.49 -10.63
CA PHE A 193 14.75 -1.62 -11.54
C PHE A 193 14.54 -2.22 -12.94
N GLU A 194 15.51 -2.97 -13.48
CA GLU A 194 15.44 -3.60 -14.80
C GLU A 194 14.31 -4.63 -14.93
N ASN A 195 13.80 -5.15 -13.82
CA ASN A 195 12.69 -6.11 -13.79
C ASN A 195 11.32 -5.43 -13.72
N VAL A 196 11.27 -4.10 -13.59
CA VAL A 196 10.01 -3.34 -13.55
C VAL A 196 9.48 -3.06 -14.94
N ASN A 197 8.24 -3.49 -15.21
CA ASN A 197 7.55 -3.15 -16.44
C ASN A 197 6.78 -1.83 -16.27
N LYS A 198 7.20 -0.79 -16.97
CA LYS A 198 6.60 0.55 -16.89
C LYS A 198 5.09 0.55 -17.14
N ARG A 199 4.59 -0.24 -18.09
CA ARG A 199 3.15 -0.27 -18.41
C ARG A 199 2.35 -0.92 -17.30
N GLU A 200 2.83 -2.03 -16.73
CA GLU A 200 2.19 -2.71 -15.61
C GLU A 200 2.14 -1.80 -14.39
N LEU A 201 3.25 -1.17 -14.06
CA LEU A 201 3.35 -0.20 -12.96
C LEU A 201 2.35 0.96 -13.13
N LEU A 202 2.28 1.58 -14.31
CA LEU A 202 1.32 2.67 -14.57
C LEU A 202 -0.13 2.20 -14.50
N LEU A 203 -0.44 0.97 -14.92
CA LEU A 203 -1.78 0.40 -14.77
C LEU A 203 -2.16 0.20 -13.31
N GLY A 204 -1.20 -0.18 -12.45
CA GLY A 204 -1.38 -0.23 -11.00
C GLY A 204 -1.82 1.13 -10.46
N ALA A 205 -1.07 2.19 -10.77
CA ALA A 205 -1.43 3.55 -10.34
C ALA A 205 -2.82 3.99 -10.83
N VAL A 206 -3.21 3.63 -12.07
CA VAL A 206 -4.56 3.93 -12.61
C VAL A 206 -5.65 3.23 -11.80
N ASN A 207 -5.46 1.96 -11.45
CA ASN A 207 -6.43 1.21 -10.66
C ASN A 207 -6.55 1.77 -9.24
N ILE A 208 -5.42 2.10 -8.61
CA ILE A 208 -5.40 2.72 -7.28
C ILE A 208 -6.07 4.11 -7.31
N ALA A 209 -5.76 4.95 -8.30
CA ALA A 209 -6.44 6.24 -8.47
C ALA A 209 -7.96 6.05 -8.65
N GLY A 210 -8.37 5.04 -9.42
CA GLY A 210 -9.77 4.69 -9.67
C GLY A 210 -10.51 4.32 -8.38
N ILE A 211 -9.97 3.42 -7.57
CA ILE A 211 -10.63 3.02 -6.31
C ILE A 211 -10.68 4.18 -5.31
N ILE A 212 -9.61 4.99 -5.21
CA ILE A 212 -9.58 6.17 -4.35
C ILE A 212 -10.64 7.20 -4.78
N TYR A 213 -10.76 7.46 -6.09
CA TYR A 213 -11.82 8.31 -6.63
C TYR A 213 -13.22 7.81 -6.27
N LEU A 214 -13.47 6.50 -6.35
CA LEU A 214 -14.76 5.89 -6.03
C LEU A 214 -15.06 6.01 -4.53
N VAL A 215 -14.08 5.75 -3.66
CA VAL A 215 -14.21 5.92 -2.21
C VAL A 215 -14.46 7.38 -1.84
N ASP A 216 -13.74 8.32 -2.44
CA ASP A 216 -13.95 9.76 -2.19
C ASP A 216 -15.33 10.23 -2.67
N THR A 217 -15.78 9.71 -3.81
CA THR A 217 -17.05 10.15 -4.43
C THR A 217 -18.27 9.59 -3.72
N TYR A 218 -18.27 8.31 -3.37
CA TYR A 218 -19.44 7.57 -2.88
C TYR A 218 -19.36 7.24 -1.39
N GLY A 219 -18.18 7.36 -0.77
CA GLY A 219 -17.92 6.93 0.62
C GLY A 219 -17.60 5.42 0.70
N PHE A 220 -17.12 5.01 1.90
CA PHE A 220 -16.77 3.61 2.18
C PHE A 220 -17.12 3.22 3.62
#